data_176c8a63fd02846674caa2f5b6449894
#
_entry.id   176c8a63fd02846674caa2f5b6449894
#
_cell.length_a   1.000
_cell.length_b   1.000
_cell.length_c   1.000
_cell.angle_alpha   90.00
_cell.angle_beta   90.00
_cell.angle_gamma   90.00
#
_symmetry.space_group_name_H-M   'P 1'
#
loop_
_entity.id
_entity.type
_entity.pdbx_description
1 polymer ?
#
loop_
_entity_poly.entity_id
_entity_poly.type
_entity_poly.pdbx_seq_one_letter_code
_entity_poly.pdbx_strand_id
1 'polypeptide(L)'
;MMNHLAAPSTDLMQFVPEAVARLAFSQQLIPSIAKDESLTRLIESAIRQIQTRHTLHCADARYLDSLQPESIHLVVTSQPYWKLKEYDDVEGQLGYVEDYEEFLRQIDRVWEACFRALVPGGRLVCVVGDVCLSRRKNAGVHTVIPLHAS
;
A
#
# COMPACT_ATOMS: atom_id res chain seq x y z
N MET A 1 -14.71 26.99 -2.67
CA MET A 1 -15.69 25.94 -2.28
C MET A 1 -15.66 24.89 -3.36
N MET A 2 -14.88 23.83 -3.18
CA MET A 2 -14.91 22.68 -4.08
C MET A 2 -16.01 21.73 -3.59
N ASN A 3 -17.05 21.58 -4.40
CA ASN A 3 -18.12 20.62 -4.16
C ASN A 3 -17.52 19.21 -4.29
N HIS A 4 -17.29 18.56 -3.17
CA HIS A 4 -17.05 17.12 -3.13
C HIS A 4 -18.39 16.42 -3.44
N LEU A 5 -18.69 16.24 -4.72
CA LEU A 5 -19.68 15.25 -5.13
C LEU A 5 -19.14 13.87 -4.70
N ALA A 6 -19.67 13.36 -3.60
CA ALA A 6 -19.52 11.95 -3.26
C ALA A 6 -19.92 11.14 -4.50
N ALA A 7 -19.00 10.33 -5.01
CA ALA A 7 -19.34 9.42 -6.10
C ALA A 7 -20.51 8.54 -5.61
N PRO A 8 -21.52 8.25 -6.45
CA PRO A 8 -22.59 7.33 -6.07
C PRO A 8 -21.94 6.03 -5.65
N SER A 9 -22.29 5.54 -4.46
CA SER A 9 -21.84 4.24 -3.98
C SER A 9 -22.38 3.19 -4.96
N THR A 10 -21.55 2.72 -5.88
CA THR A 10 -21.90 1.63 -6.76
C THR A 10 -22.10 0.40 -5.88
N ASP A 11 -23.30 -0.15 -5.86
CA ASP A 11 -23.55 -1.42 -5.18
C ASP A 11 -22.75 -2.52 -5.90
N LEU A 12 -21.61 -2.90 -5.29
CA LEU A 12 -20.71 -3.90 -5.85
C LEU A 12 -21.34 -5.29 -5.87
N MET A 13 -22.38 -5.53 -5.07
CA MET A 13 -23.05 -6.84 -5.02
C MET A 13 -23.69 -7.23 -6.36
N GLN A 14 -24.10 -6.28 -7.16
CA GLN A 14 -24.64 -6.54 -8.52
C GLN A 14 -23.62 -7.18 -9.48
N PHE A 15 -22.31 -7.01 -9.20
CA PHE A 15 -21.24 -7.58 -10.02
C PHE A 15 -20.73 -8.93 -9.50
N VAL A 16 -21.18 -9.37 -8.32
CA VAL A 16 -20.72 -10.64 -7.75
C VAL A 16 -21.28 -11.80 -8.57
N PRO A 17 -20.45 -12.66 -9.18
CA PRO A 17 -20.94 -13.80 -9.93
C PRO A 17 -21.78 -14.73 -9.04
N GLU A 18 -22.89 -15.24 -9.57
CA GLU A 18 -23.82 -16.08 -8.80
C GLU A 18 -23.13 -17.30 -8.17
N ALA A 19 -22.17 -17.90 -8.89
CA ALA A 19 -21.37 -19.02 -8.37
C ALA A 19 -20.56 -18.65 -7.13
N VAL A 20 -20.08 -17.39 -7.04
CA VAL A 20 -19.35 -16.85 -5.88
C VAL A 20 -20.33 -16.45 -4.78
N ALA A 21 -21.44 -15.82 -5.14
CA ALA A 21 -22.46 -15.39 -4.18
C ALA A 21 -23.09 -16.55 -3.39
N ARG A 22 -23.14 -17.74 -3.99
CA ARG A 22 -23.65 -18.97 -3.35
C ARG A 22 -22.68 -19.59 -2.34
N LEU A 23 -21.40 -19.15 -2.34
CA LEU A 23 -20.44 -19.63 -1.36
C LEU A 23 -20.73 -18.95 -0.01
N ALA A 24 -20.81 -19.74 1.07
CA ALA A 24 -20.91 -19.18 2.43
C ALA A 24 -19.63 -18.38 2.72
N PHE A 25 -19.73 -17.06 2.62
CA PHE A 25 -18.56 -16.18 2.60
C PHE A 25 -17.81 -16.23 3.94
N SER A 26 -16.62 -16.79 3.88
CA SER A 26 -15.65 -16.75 5.00
C SER A 26 -14.29 -16.41 4.40
N GLN A 27 -13.48 -15.67 5.13
CA GLN A 27 -12.10 -15.35 4.70
C GLN A 27 -11.26 -16.61 4.42
N GLN A 28 -11.61 -17.72 5.06
CA GLN A 28 -10.95 -19.01 4.88
C GLN A 28 -11.13 -19.61 3.47
N LEU A 29 -12.18 -19.17 2.74
CA LEU A 29 -12.45 -19.62 1.37
C LEU A 29 -11.58 -18.88 0.32
N ILE A 30 -11.01 -17.73 0.64
CA ILE A 30 -10.21 -16.94 -0.32
C ILE A 30 -9.09 -17.76 -0.97
N PRO A 31 -8.28 -18.55 -0.23
CA PRO A 31 -7.23 -19.37 -0.83
C PRO A 31 -7.75 -20.48 -1.75
N SER A 32 -8.94 -21.04 -1.48
CA SER A 32 -9.56 -22.06 -2.33
C SER A 32 -10.15 -21.46 -3.60
N ILE A 33 -10.80 -20.31 -3.50
CA ILE A 33 -11.29 -19.54 -4.65
C ILE A 33 -10.13 -19.13 -5.56
N ALA A 34 -9.02 -18.66 -4.99
CA ALA A 34 -7.85 -18.23 -5.75
C ALA A 34 -7.16 -19.39 -6.52
N LYS A 35 -7.38 -20.64 -6.11
CA LYS A 35 -6.86 -21.85 -6.79
C LYS A 35 -7.82 -22.42 -7.82
N ASP A 36 -9.08 -21.98 -7.83
CA ASP A 36 -10.09 -22.41 -8.78
C ASP A 36 -10.09 -21.47 -9.98
N GLU A 37 -9.55 -21.95 -11.10
CA GLU A 37 -9.44 -21.13 -12.33
C GLU A 37 -10.81 -20.70 -12.86
N SER A 38 -11.87 -21.49 -12.69
CA SER A 38 -13.19 -21.17 -13.20
C SER A 38 -13.81 -20.02 -12.39
N LEU A 39 -13.70 -20.06 -11.07
CA LEU A 39 -14.14 -18.97 -10.20
C LEU A 39 -13.31 -17.70 -10.41
N THR A 40 -11.99 -17.84 -10.54
CA THR A 40 -11.10 -16.70 -10.80
C THR A 40 -11.45 -15.99 -12.10
N ARG A 41 -11.69 -16.71 -13.20
CA ARG A 41 -12.13 -16.14 -14.49
C ARG A 41 -13.47 -15.41 -14.39
N LEU A 42 -14.43 -15.96 -13.65
CA LEU A 42 -15.72 -15.31 -13.42
C LEU A 42 -15.55 -13.99 -12.65
N ILE A 43 -14.72 -13.98 -11.61
CA ILE A 43 -14.39 -12.78 -10.81
C ILE A 43 -13.69 -11.74 -11.68
N GLU A 44 -12.69 -12.13 -12.47
CA GLU A 44 -12.00 -11.24 -13.39
C GLU A 44 -12.93 -10.60 -14.41
N SER A 45 -13.85 -11.39 -14.98
CA SER A 45 -14.86 -10.89 -15.91
C SER A 45 -15.80 -9.89 -15.25
N ALA A 46 -16.21 -10.16 -14.01
CA ALA A 46 -17.07 -9.26 -13.24
C ALA A 46 -16.34 -7.94 -12.90
N ILE A 47 -15.09 -8.01 -12.45
CA ILE A 47 -14.27 -6.82 -12.11
C ILE A 47 -14.10 -5.90 -13.32
N ARG A 48 -13.95 -6.46 -14.52
CA ARG A 48 -13.81 -5.66 -15.77
C ARG A 48 -15.05 -4.83 -16.10
N GLN A 49 -16.20 -5.16 -15.53
CA GLN A 49 -17.45 -4.41 -15.72
C GLN A 49 -17.59 -3.26 -14.71
N ILE A 50 -16.79 -3.25 -13.65
CA ILE A 50 -16.82 -2.19 -12.64
C ILE A 50 -16.11 -0.96 -13.20
N GLN A 51 -16.82 0.17 -13.21
CA GLN A 51 -16.22 1.44 -13.59
C GLN A 51 -15.16 1.85 -12.57
N THR A 52 -13.92 2.02 -13.02
CA THR A 52 -12.83 2.49 -12.17
C THR A 52 -12.60 3.99 -12.34
N ARG A 53 -12.22 4.65 -11.25
CA ARG A 53 -11.83 6.05 -11.25
C ARG A 53 -10.40 6.17 -10.73
N HIS A 54 -9.59 6.92 -11.47
CA HIS A 54 -8.20 7.20 -11.09
C HIS A 54 -8.07 8.69 -10.77
N THR A 55 -7.43 9.00 -9.65
CA THR A 55 -7.12 10.39 -9.25
C THR A 55 -5.63 10.46 -8.92
N LEU A 56 -4.94 11.42 -9.51
CA LEU A 56 -3.53 11.69 -9.25
C LEU A 56 -3.40 12.96 -8.41
N HIS A 57 -2.67 12.86 -7.31
CA HIS A 57 -2.33 13.99 -6.47
C HIS A 57 -0.81 14.15 -6.46
N CYS A 58 -0.30 15.32 -6.84
CA CYS A 58 1.09 15.69 -6.63
C CYS A 58 1.19 16.36 -5.26
N ALA A 59 1.58 15.62 -4.24
CA ALA A 59 1.61 16.07 -2.86
C ALA A 59 2.63 15.28 -2.03
N ASP A 60 2.98 15.82 -0.87
CA ASP A 60 3.81 15.14 0.11
C ASP A 60 2.98 14.09 0.85
N ALA A 61 3.46 12.83 0.85
CA ALA A 61 2.76 11.71 1.47
C ALA A 61 2.64 11.82 3.01
N ARG A 62 3.40 12.70 3.65
CA ARG A 62 3.26 13.02 5.08
C ARG A 62 1.95 13.75 5.39
N TYR A 63 1.32 14.34 4.37
CA TYR A 63 0.12 15.16 4.49
C TYR A 63 -0.95 14.68 3.50
N LEU A 64 -1.69 13.62 3.89
CA LEU A 64 -2.78 13.05 3.08
C LEU A 64 -4.13 13.69 3.39
N ASP A 65 -4.16 15.02 3.59
CA ASP A 65 -5.36 15.76 4.03
C ASP A 65 -6.48 15.75 2.98
N SER A 66 -6.12 15.47 1.72
CA SER A 66 -7.11 15.29 0.64
C SER A 66 -7.91 14.00 0.77
N LEU A 67 -7.45 13.04 1.59
CA LEU A 67 -8.14 11.78 1.85
C LEU A 67 -8.97 11.89 3.12
N GLN A 68 -10.22 11.47 3.03
CA GLN A 68 -11.10 11.37 4.21
C GLN A 68 -10.57 10.27 5.15
N PRO A 69 -10.70 10.43 6.48
CA PRO A 69 -10.44 9.35 7.41
C PRO A 69 -11.26 8.11 7.07
N GLU A 70 -10.70 6.94 7.34
CA GLU A 70 -11.38 5.65 7.18
C GLU A 70 -12.05 5.46 5.79
N SER A 71 -11.38 5.90 4.72
CA SER A 71 -11.91 5.83 3.35
C SER A 71 -11.13 4.91 2.41
N ILE A 72 -9.95 4.46 2.82
CA ILE A 72 -9.01 3.67 2.00
C ILE A 72 -8.97 2.23 2.52
N HIS A 73 -9.10 1.26 1.64
CA HIS A 73 -9.06 -0.16 2.00
C HIS A 73 -7.67 -0.78 1.86
N LEU A 74 -6.84 -0.22 0.97
CA LEU A 74 -5.50 -0.72 0.70
C LEU A 74 -4.56 0.44 0.38
N VAL A 75 -3.43 0.48 1.08
CA VAL A 75 -2.26 1.29 0.73
C VAL A 75 -1.18 0.37 0.20
N VAL A 76 -0.61 0.69 -0.96
CA VAL A 76 0.57 0.00 -1.52
C VAL A 76 1.63 1.05 -1.78
N THR A 77 2.80 0.88 -1.18
CA THR A 77 3.88 1.86 -1.30
C THR A 77 5.25 1.20 -1.29
N SER A 78 6.25 1.94 -1.79
CA SER A 78 7.67 1.64 -1.66
C SER A 78 8.34 2.93 -1.23
N GLN A 79 8.63 3.07 0.07
CA GLN A 79 9.31 4.26 0.57
C GLN A 79 10.75 4.32 0.06
N PRO A 80 11.39 5.51 0.12
CA PRO A 80 12.80 5.63 -0.19
C PRO A 80 13.65 4.67 0.65
N TYR A 81 14.66 4.07 0.04
CA TYR A 81 15.57 3.10 0.69
C TYR A 81 16.74 3.80 1.39
N TRP A 82 16.46 4.96 1.99
CA TRP A 82 17.47 5.81 2.63
C TRP A 82 18.70 5.98 1.71
N LYS A 83 19.92 5.76 2.21
CA LYS A 83 21.18 5.87 1.43
C LYS A 83 21.51 4.63 0.57
N LEU A 84 20.62 3.63 0.47
CA LEU A 84 20.85 2.45 -0.39
C LEU A 84 20.68 2.75 -1.87
N LYS A 85 19.92 3.78 -2.18
CA LYS A 85 19.69 4.25 -3.54
C LYS A 85 19.91 5.76 -3.57
N GLU A 86 20.58 6.21 -4.62
CA GLU A 86 20.70 7.62 -4.92
C GLU A 86 19.38 8.13 -5.51
N TYR A 87 18.87 9.22 -4.94
CA TYR A 87 17.65 9.90 -5.40
C TYR A 87 18.02 11.31 -5.84
N ASP A 88 17.12 11.97 -6.58
CA ASP A 88 17.31 13.35 -7.01
C ASP A 88 17.39 14.30 -5.80
N ASP A 89 18.28 15.29 -5.86
CA ASP A 89 18.43 16.31 -4.84
C ASP A 89 17.30 17.34 -4.91
N VAL A 90 16.16 16.97 -4.34
CA VAL A 90 14.96 17.81 -4.30
C VAL A 90 14.56 18.00 -2.84
N GLU A 91 14.26 19.25 -2.48
CA GLU A 91 13.79 19.58 -1.13
C GLU A 91 12.58 18.72 -0.72
N GLY A 92 12.62 18.15 0.49
CA GLY A 92 11.59 17.25 1.01
C GLY A 92 11.77 15.78 0.63
N GLN A 93 12.76 15.44 -0.19
CA GLN A 93 13.10 14.08 -0.56
C GLN A 93 13.72 13.31 0.62
N LEU A 94 13.05 12.25 1.09
CA LEU A 94 13.51 11.49 2.26
C LEU A 94 14.82 10.70 2.03
N GLY A 95 15.15 10.40 0.77
CA GLY A 95 16.41 9.74 0.42
C GLY A 95 17.68 10.59 0.73
N TYR A 96 17.52 11.88 1.01
CA TYR A 96 18.61 12.80 1.37
C TYR A 96 18.77 13.04 2.86
N VAL A 97 17.88 12.51 3.69
CA VAL A 97 18.00 12.64 5.15
C VAL A 97 19.24 11.88 5.61
N GLU A 98 20.23 12.58 6.18
CA GLU A 98 21.49 11.96 6.58
C GLU A 98 21.37 11.11 7.83
N ASP A 99 20.61 11.61 8.81
CA ASP A 99 20.37 10.92 10.07
C ASP A 99 19.28 9.87 9.91
N TYR A 100 19.60 8.63 10.29
CA TYR A 100 18.67 7.50 10.11
C TYR A 100 17.44 7.61 11.02
N GLU A 101 17.62 8.11 12.25
CA GLU A 101 16.51 8.30 13.18
C GLU A 101 15.56 9.41 12.70
N GLU A 102 16.10 10.46 12.10
CA GLU A 102 15.27 11.49 11.46
C GLU A 102 14.53 10.94 10.25
N PHE A 103 15.19 10.12 9.43
CA PHE A 103 14.55 9.43 8.32
C PHE A 103 13.36 8.58 8.80
N LEU A 104 13.53 7.80 9.87
CA LEU A 104 12.44 7.01 10.46
C LEU A 104 11.31 7.90 10.98
N ARG A 105 11.62 8.98 11.70
CA ARG A 105 10.59 9.94 12.16
C ARG A 105 9.77 10.55 11.02
N GLN A 106 10.39 10.80 9.87
CA GLN A 106 9.66 11.31 8.70
C GLN A 106 8.78 10.22 8.07
N ILE A 107 9.25 8.97 8.04
CA ILE A 107 8.46 7.82 7.58
C ILE A 107 7.26 7.57 8.50
N ASP A 108 7.43 7.68 9.82
CA ASP A 108 6.35 7.50 10.80
C ASP A 108 5.18 8.46 10.53
N ARG A 109 5.46 9.71 10.13
CA ARG A 109 4.40 10.65 9.72
C ARG A 109 3.60 10.14 8.51
N VAL A 110 4.27 9.47 7.57
CA VAL A 110 3.56 8.85 6.43
C VAL A 110 2.68 7.71 6.92
N TRP A 111 3.18 6.88 7.86
CA TRP A 111 2.39 5.79 8.44
C TRP A 111 1.19 6.30 9.21
N GLU A 112 1.35 7.35 10.02
CA GLU A 112 0.25 8.00 10.73
C GLU A 112 -0.83 8.51 9.76
N ALA A 113 -0.41 9.17 8.66
CA ALA A 113 -1.34 9.67 7.65
C ALA A 113 -2.07 8.51 6.93
N CYS A 114 -1.36 7.42 6.61
CA CYS A 114 -1.95 6.20 6.04
C CYS A 114 -2.92 5.54 7.02
N PHE A 115 -2.53 5.41 8.29
CA PHE A 115 -3.38 4.81 9.33
C PHE A 115 -4.68 5.58 9.52
N ARG A 116 -4.64 6.92 9.52
CA ARG A 116 -5.82 7.77 9.59
C ARG A 116 -6.76 7.53 8.40
N ALA A 117 -6.20 7.34 7.20
CA ALA A 117 -6.97 7.17 5.98
C ALA A 117 -7.55 5.76 5.83
N LEU A 118 -6.92 4.73 6.41
CA LEU A 118 -7.35 3.35 6.31
C LEU A 118 -8.64 3.09 7.09
N VAL A 119 -9.56 2.33 6.48
CA VAL A 119 -10.73 1.80 7.17
C VAL A 119 -10.31 0.77 8.23
N PRO A 120 -11.11 0.52 9.27
CA PRO A 120 -10.90 -0.60 10.18
C PRO A 120 -10.77 -1.92 9.40
N GLY A 121 -9.64 -2.64 9.59
CA GLY A 121 -9.30 -3.85 8.82
C GLY A 121 -8.69 -3.59 7.44
N GLY A 122 -8.48 -2.34 7.05
CA GLY A 122 -7.70 -1.96 5.86
C GLY A 122 -6.24 -2.43 5.97
N ARG A 123 -5.54 -2.50 4.86
CA ARG A 123 -4.19 -3.05 4.78
C ARG A 123 -3.20 -2.05 4.21
N LEU A 124 -2.00 -2.04 4.79
CA LEU A 124 -0.85 -1.37 4.22
C LEU A 124 0.16 -2.42 3.78
N VAL A 125 0.58 -2.35 2.52
CA VAL A 125 1.63 -3.18 1.92
C VAL A 125 2.78 -2.27 1.57
N CYS A 126 3.94 -2.55 2.18
CA CYS A 126 5.14 -1.79 1.96
C CYS A 126 6.24 -2.66 1.36
N VAL A 127 6.83 -2.21 0.25
CA VAL A 127 8.03 -2.82 -0.32
C VAL A 127 9.24 -2.14 0.33
N VAL A 128 10.02 -2.92 1.04
CA VAL A 128 11.22 -2.46 1.76
C VAL A 128 12.48 -3.06 1.16
N GLY A 129 13.60 -2.35 1.33
CA GLY A 129 14.93 -2.87 0.97
C GLY A 129 15.69 -3.35 2.21
N ASP A 130 16.46 -4.42 2.06
CA ASP A 130 17.38 -4.90 3.08
C ASP A 130 18.82 -4.53 2.73
N VAL A 131 19.63 -4.22 3.74
CA VAL A 131 21.07 -4.05 3.58
C VAL A 131 21.78 -5.37 3.79
N CYS A 132 22.42 -5.86 2.75
CA CYS A 132 23.29 -7.02 2.85
C CYS A 132 24.75 -6.57 3.03
N LEU A 133 25.30 -6.79 4.21
CA LEU A 133 26.71 -6.49 4.49
C LEU A 133 27.61 -7.62 3.99
N SER A 134 28.55 -7.27 3.11
CA SER A 134 29.49 -8.22 2.52
C SER A 134 30.47 -8.78 3.57
N ARG A 135 30.69 -10.10 3.57
CA ARG A 135 31.70 -10.78 4.41
C ARG A 135 33.10 -10.19 4.27
N ARG A 136 33.50 -9.76 3.08
CA ARG A 136 34.84 -9.21 2.80
C ARG A 136 35.09 -7.89 3.52
N LYS A 137 34.02 -7.10 3.77
CA LYS A 137 34.12 -5.79 4.42
C LYS A 137 33.87 -5.82 5.93
N ASN A 138 33.31 -6.91 6.46
CA ASN A 138 32.85 -7.02 7.86
C ASN A 138 33.37 -8.27 8.58
N ALA A 139 34.67 -8.48 8.58
CA ALA A 139 35.35 -9.54 9.38
C ALA A 139 34.71 -10.94 9.26
N GLY A 140 34.17 -11.31 8.10
CA GLY A 140 33.63 -12.65 7.85
C GLY A 140 32.18 -12.85 8.27
N VAL A 141 31.51 -11.87 8.86
CA VAL A 141 30.10 -11.94 9.24
C VAL A 141 29.20 -11.54 8.06
N HIS A 142 28.24 -12.40 7.74
CA HIS A 142 27.19 -12.06 6.79
C HIS A 142 25.96 -11.61 7.57
N THR A 143 25.66 -10.32 7.53
CA THR A 143 24.52 -9.78 8.24
C THR A 143 23.58 -9.11 7.25
N VAL A 144 22.30 -9.47 7.32
CA VAL A 144 21.22 -8.73 6.67
C VAL A 144 20.63 -7.81 7.72
N ILE A 145 20.66 -6.51 7.46
CA ILE A 145 20.04 -5.52 8.34
C ILE A 145 18.75 -5.10 7.62
N PRO A 146 17.57 -5.48 8.15
CA PRO A 146 16.32 -4.97 7.61
C PRO A 146 16.29 -3.47 7.83
N LEU A 147 16.24 -2.70 6.76
CA LEU A 147 15.96 -1.27 6.83
C LEU A 147 14.49 -1.10 7.06
N HIS A 148 14.12 -0.31 8.06
CA HIS A 148 12.74 0.03 8.41
C HIS A 148 11.98 -1.04 9.21
N ALA A 149 12.66 -1.99 9.83
CA ALA A 149 12.08 -2.78 10.89
C ALA A 149 12.24 -2.00 12.22
N SER A 150 11.25 -1.23 12.56
CA SER A 150 11.07 -0.63 13.88
C SER A 150 9.95 -1.30 14.61
#